data_68e013880d1e158131d0df2493f6a35d
#
_entry.id   68e013880d1e158131d0df2493f6a35d
#
_cell.length_a   1.000
_cell.length_b   1.000
_cell.length_c   1.000
_cell.angle_alpha   90.00
_cell.angle_beta   90.00
_cell.angle_gamma   90.00
#
_symmetry.space_group_name_H-M   'P 1'
#
loop_
_entity.id
_entity.type
_entity.pdbx_description
1 polymer ?
#
loop_
_entity_poly.entity_id
_entity_poly.type
_entity_poly.pdbx_seq_one_letter_code
_entity_poly.pdbx_strand_id
1 'polypeptide(L)'
;FETYVMPAPEENAQTLYEALLRRNEKLVGAHFSIGQEDAVFLRGEIPLAALNEKELDRAIGTLYSTVEQSFGSLIRIGFASRFTD
;
A
#
# COMPACT_ATOMS: atom_id res chain seq x y z
N PHE A 1 -2.12 9.87 -7.66
CA PHE A 1 -2.36 8.47 -8.04
C PHE A 1 -2.92 7.67 -6.88
N GLU A 2 -3.60 6.59 -7.23
CA GLU A 2 -4.21 5.69 -6.25
C GLU A 2 -4.16 4.27 -6.79
N THR A 3 -3.71 3.33 -5.96
CA THR A 3 -3.60 1.93 -6.35
C THR A 3 -4.23 1.04 -5.28
N TYR A 4 -5.13 0.18 -5.68
CA TYR A 4 -5.71 -0.83 -4.81
C TYR A 4 -4.64 -1.84 -4.41
N VAL A 5 -4.55 -2.16 -3.12
CA VAL A 5 -3.56 -3.11 -2.62
C VAL A 5 -4.22 -4.41 -2.19
N MET A 6 -5.21 -4.34 -1.30
CA MET A 6 -5.85 -5.54 -0.78
C MET A 6 -7.25 -5.22 -0.25
N PRO A 7 -8.13 -6.23 -0.17
CA PRO A 7 -9.45 -6.01 0.42
C PRO A 7 -9.36 -5.77 1.93
N ALA A 8 -10.48 -5.39 2.54
CA ALA A 8 -10.57 -5.26 3.98
C ALA A 8 -10.12 -6.57 4.65
N PRO A 9 -9.37 -6.49 5.77
CA PRO A 9 -8.90 -7.70 6.44
C PRO A 9 -10.06 -8.50 7.03
N GLU A 10 -9.94 -9.82 6.98
CA GLU A 10 -10.91 -10.71 7.60
C GLU A 10 -10.63 -10.88 9.10
N GLU A 11 -9.38 -10.64 9.49
CA GLU A 11 -8.94 -10.76 10.88
C GLU A 11 -7.70 -9.93 11.10
N ASN A 12 -7.32 -9.73 12.36
CA ASN A 12 -6.12 -8.97 12.75
C ASN A 12 -6.07 -7.54 12.20
N ALA A 13 -7.24 -6.89 12.13
CA ALA A 13 -7.33 -5.54 11.57
C ALA A 13 -6.41 -4.55 12.29
N GLN A 14 -6.35 -4.60 13.62
CA GLN A 14 -5.50 -3.70 14.39
C GLN A 14 -4.03 -3.92 14.06
N THR A 15 -3.59 -5.17 13.98
CA THR A 15 -2.22 -5.51 13.62
C THR A 15 -1.88 -5.06 12.21
N LEU A 16 -2.82 -5.25 11.28
CA LEU A 16 -2.66 -4.81 9.90
C LEU A 16 -2.50 -3.29 9.82
N TYR A 17 -3.40 -2.55 10.47
CA TYR A 17 -3.37 -1.09 10.43
C TYR A 17 -2.09 -0.56 11.09
N GLU A 18 -1.63 -1.16 12.16
CA GLU A 18 -0.35 -0.80 12.78
C GLU A 18 0.80 -1.03 11.80
N ALA A 19 0.81 -2.16 11.11
CA ALA A 19 1.83 -2.46 10.10
C ALA A 19 1.83 -1.43 8.98
N LEU A 20 0.65 -1.02 8.51
CA LEU A 20 0.51 -0.01 7.46
C LEU A 20 1.06 1.34 7.91
N LEU A 21 0.73 1.75 9.13
CA LEU A 21 1.21 3.02 9.68
C LEU A 21 2.73 3.03 9.85
N ARG A 22 3.30 1.91 10.29
CA ARG A 22 4.75 1.80 10.42
C ARG A 22 5.45 1.85 9.06
N ARG A 23 4.85 1.25 8.03
CA ARG A 23 5.39 1.32 6.68
C ARG A 23 5.32 2.73 6.11
N ASN A 24 4.24 3.47 6.43
CA ASN A 24 4.09 4.85 5.97
C ASN A 24 5.24 5.74 6.45
N GLU A 25 5.81 5.47 7.61
CA GLU A 25 6.93 6.23 8.14
C GLU A 25 8.14 6.20 7.21
N LYS A 26 8.31 5.11 6.47
CA LYS A 26 9.45 4.92 5.57
C LYS A 26 9.16 5.32 4.13
N LEU A 27 7.90 5.60 3.80
CA LEU A 27 7.51 5.97 2.43
C LEU A 27 7.59 7.48 2.24
N VAL A 28 8.03 7.89 1.06
CA VAL A 28 8.10 9.29 0.66
C VAL A 28 7.29 9.47 -0.61
N GLY A 29 6.37 10.42 -0.60
CA GLY A 29 5.53 10.72 -1.76
C GLY A 29 4.36 9.77 -1.94
N ALA A 30 4.24 8.75 -1.11
CA ALA A 30 3.14 7.80 -1.13
C ALA A 30 2.85 7.32 0.28
N HIS A 31 1.65 6.82 0.51
CA HIS A 31 1.26 6.27 1.81
C HIS A 31 0.10 5.29 1.64
N PHE A 32 0.02 4.34 2.55
CA PHE A 32 -1.13 3.45 2.61
C PHE A 32 -2.31 4.15 3.27
N SER A 33 -3.50 3.86 2.80
CA SER A 33 -4.73 4.41 3.37
C SER A 33 -5.86 3.38 3.32
N ILE A 34 -6.88 3.63 4.12
CA ILE A 34 -8.11 2.83 4.10
C ILE A 34 -9.11 3.60 3.24
N GLY A 35 -9.63 2.96 2.23
CA GLY A 35 -10.57 3.57 1.29
C GLY A 35 -11.94 2.94 1.34
N GLN A 36 -12.62 2.92 0.19
CA GLN A 36 -13.97 2.37 0.09
C GLN A 36 -13.98 0.89 0.51
N GLU A 37 -15.05 0.50 1.17
CA GLU A 37 -15.25 -0.87 1.66
C GLU A 37 -14.12 -1.33 2.59
N ASP A 38 -13.46 -0.38 3.26
CA ASP A 38 -12.33 -0.63 4.17
C ASP A 38 -11.14 -1.34 3.48
N ALA A 39 -11.09 -1.28 2.15
CA ALA A 39 -9.97 -1.83 1.40
C ALA A 39 -8.72 -0.96 1.58
N VAL A 40 -7.56 -1.58 1.41
CA VAL A 40 -6.28 -0.88 1.55
C VAL A 40 -5.84 -0.38 0.18
N PHE A 41 -5.47 0.90 0.14
CA PHE A 41 -4.96 1.56 -1.05
C PHE A 41 -3.58 2.15 -0.77
N LEU A 42 -2.79 2.27 -1.82
CA LEU A 42 -1.56 3.07 -1.78
C LEU A 42 -1.83 4.33 -2.60
N ARG A 43 -1.68 5.50 -1.97
CA ARG A 43 -1.96 6.80 -2.58
C ARG A 43 -0.73 7.67 -2.54
N GLY A 44 -0.62 8.55 -3.53
CA GLY A 44 0.48 9.51 -3.56
C GLY A 44 0.19 10.65 -4.50
N GLU A 45 1.04 11.68 -4.41
CA GLU A 45 0.94 12.88 -5.20
C GLU A 45 2.28 13.18 -5.84
N ILE A 46 2.23 13.65 -7.09
CA ILE A 46 3.42 14.10 -7.80
C ILE A 46 3.17 15.57 -8.20
N PRO A 47 3.97 16.52 -7.72
CA PRO A 47 3.80 17.92 -8.12
C PRO A 47 3.87 18.06 -9.63
N LEU A 48 2.94 18.81 -10.22
CA LEU A 48 2.92 19.02 -11.68
C LEU A 48 4.21 19.62 -12.18
N ALA A 49 4.83 20.50 -11.40
CA ALA A 49 6.09 21.13 -11.76
C ALA A 49 7.25 20.13 -11.90
N ALA A 50 7.16 18.99 -11.22
CA ALA A 50 8.17 17.94 -11.28
C ALA A 50 7.76 16.82 -12.25
N LEU A 51 6.58 16.91 -12.84
CA LEU A 51 6.03 15.84 -13.67
C LEU A 51 6.64 15.89 -15.07
N ASN A 52 7.49 14.92 -15.37
CA ASN A 52 7.99 14.66 -16.71
C ASN A 52 8.00 13.15 -16.91
N GLU A 53 8.27 12.72 -18.14
CA GLU A 53 8.21 11.31 -18.48
C GLU A 53 9.08 10.43 -17.57
N LYS A 54 10.30 10.89 -17.31
CA LYS A 54 11.27 10.18 -16.49
C LYS A 54 10.82 10.08 -15.02
N GLU A 55 10.30 11.17 -14.47
CA GLU A 55 9.80 11.17 -13.10
C GLU A 55 8.52 10.34 -12.96
N LEU A 56 7.67 10.36 -13.97
CA LEU A 56 6.47 9.54 -14.00
C LEU A 56 6.83 8.05 -13.99
N ASP A 57 7.78 7.64 -14.84
CA ASP A 57 8.24 6.25 -14.87
C ASP A 57 8.82 5.83 -13.52
N ARG A 58 9.60 6.70 -12.90
CA ARG A 58 10.18 6.44 -11.57
C ARG A 58 9.08 6.27 -10.51
N ALA A 59 8.09 7.14 -10.54
CA ALA A 59 6.98 7.09 -9.58
C ALA A 59 6.17 5.80 -9.74
N ILE A 60 5.87 5.41 -10.98
CA ILE A 60 5.16 4.17 -11.27
C ILE A 60 5.98 2.97 -10.82
N GLY A 61 7.28 2.96 -11.08
CA GLY A 61 8.18 1.89 -10.66
C GLY A 61 8.25 1.75 -9.15
N THR A 62 8.34 2.87 -8.43
CA THR A 62 8.35 2.88 -6.97
C THR A 62 7.02 2.36 -6.42
N LEU A 63 5.91 2.81 -6.98
CA LEU A 63 4.58 2.37 -6.59
C LEU A 63 4.44 0.86 -6.76
N TYR A 64 4.81 0.35 -7.91
CA TYR A 64 4.72 -1.07 -8.22
C TYR A 64 5.57 -1.91 -7.27
N SER A 65 6.83 -1.49 -7.04
CA SER A 65 7.74 -2.18 -6.13
C SER A 65 7.22 -2.19 -4.70
N THR A 66 6.66 -1.07 -4.25
CA THR A 66 6.11 -0.95 -2.90
C THR A 66 4.95 -1.92 -2.68
N VAL A 67 4.02 -1.97 -3.63
CA VAL A 67 2.88 -2.89 -3.56
C VAL A 67 3.38 -4.34 -3.58
N GLU A 68 4.26 -4.66 -4.51
CA GLU A 68 4.76 -6.02 -4.67
C GLU A 68 5.50 -6.52 -3.43
N GLN A 69 6.35 -5.67 -2.85
CA GLN A 69 7.11 -6.03 -1.65
C GLN A 69 6.24 -6.16 -0.40
N SER A 70 5.17 -5.38 -0.33
CA SER A 70 4.33 -5.30 0.86
C SER A 70 3.18 -6.28 0.87
N PHE A 71 2.64 -6.60 -0.31
CA PHE A 71 1.39 -7.35 -0.43
C PHE A 71 1.42 -8.69 0.32
N GLY A 72 2.47 -9.48 0.12
CA GLY A 72 2.57 -10.81 0.71
C GLY A 72 2.48 -10.80 2.24
N SER A 73 3.20 -9.87 2.89
CA SER A 73 3.19 -9.79 4.35
C SER A 73 1.88 -9.19 4.87
N LEU A 74 1.31 -8.22 4.17
CA LEU A 74 0.06 -7.59 4.58
C LEU A 74 -1.11 -8.55 4.46
N ILE A 75 -1.19 -9.31 3.36
CA ILE A 75 -2.28 -10.25 3.16
C ILE A 75 -2.23 -11.39 4.20
N ARG A 76 -1.04 -11.79 4.62
CA ARG A 76 -0.88 -12.81 5.65
C ARG A 76 -1.36 -12.34 7.02
N ILE A 77 -1.28 -11.05 7.30
CA ILE A 77 -1.80 -10.48 8.54
C ILE A 77 -3.33 -10.44 8.50
N GLY A 78 -3.89 -9.85 7.47
CA GLY A 78 -5.34 -9.64 7.35
C GLY A 78 -6.14 -10.91 7.08
N PHE A 79 -5.50 -11.95 6.56
CA PHE A 79 -6.15 -13.21 6.17
C PHE A 79 -5.35 -14.41 6.68
N ALA A 80 -4.83 -14.28 7.90
CA ALA A 80 -3.90 -15.25 8.47
C ALA A 80 -4.44 -16.69 8.48
N SER A 81 -5.72 -16.88 8.75
CA SER A 81 -6.33 -18.22 8.80
C SER A 81 -6.31 -18.93 7.44
N ARG A 82 -6.19 -18.20 6.34
CA ARG A 82 -6.14 -18.79 5.00
C ARG A 82 -4.75 -19.32 4.64
N PHE A 83 -3.74 -19.00 5.46
CA PHE A 83 -2.35 -19.40 5.23
C PHE A 83 -1.83 -20.39 6.27
N THR A 84 -2.70 -20.87 7.14
CA THR A 84 -2.35 -21.93 8.09
C THR A 84 -2.63 -23.31 7.47
N ASP A 85 -1.72 -24.22 7.67
CA ASP A 85 -1.85 -25.59 7.19
C ASP A 85 -2.73 -26.43 8.12
#